data_b2b9458040c2f441f966574bdfc37c0d
#
_entry.id   b2b9458040c2f441f966574bdfc37c0d
#
_cell.length_a   1.000
_cell.length_b   1.000
_cell.length_c   1.000
_cell.angle_alpha   90.00
_cell.angle_beta   90.00
_cell.angle_gamma   90.00
#
_symmetry.space_group_name_H-M   'P 1'
#
loop_
_entity.id
_entity.type
_entity.pdbx_description
1 polymer ?
#
loop_
_entity_poly.entity_id
_entity_poly.type
_entity_poly.pdbx_seq_one_letter_code
_entity_poly.pdbx_strand_id
1 'polypeptide(L)'
;ISIKNMNAAGGTSNLIALRNGLKKFKESGKFIKAYSDGYTQSDYFLASIADSIFVHPEGLVDFRGLSAEVMYYKSAQEKSGVTMEVIRQGKYKSAVEPYLFDKMSNENRIQIKTILNDVWSEMVDDISDSRGIDVKKLNVLADNLAGKNANSALKHSLVDGIVTQRKYDEKIKEIDEDVEFISLASYLNVPNSKKVKSSNRIAVVYAEGPIIYGEGSTEVIGSGKLVRTLKS
;
A
#
# COMPACT_ATOMS: atom_id res chain seq x y z
N ILE A 1 6.21 9.53 -16.35
CA ILE A 1 5.75 9.88 -14.97
C ILE A 1 6.97 10.07 -14.09
N SER A 2 6.96 11.15 -13.28
CA SER A 2 7.93 11.37 -12.20
C SER A 2 7.22 11.22 -10.85
N ILE A 3 7.65 10.26 -10.05
CA ILE A 3 7.15 10.01 -8.71
C ILE A 3 8.13 10.63 -7.72
N LYS A 4 7.70 11.65 -6.96
CA LYS A 4 8.53 12.33 -5.97
C LYS A 4 7.90 12.31 -4.60
N ASN A 5 8.69 11.94 -3.57
CA ASN A 5 8.31 12.01 -2.15
C ASN A 5 6.85 11.59 -1.92
N MET A 6 6.48 10.46 -2.48
CA MET A 6 5.12 9.93 -2.38
C MET A 6 4.88 9.47 -0.95
N ASN A 7 3.70 9.77 -0.43
CA ASN A 7 3.20 9.16 0.79
C ASN A 7 2.09 8.20 0.40
N ALA A 8 2.46 6.95 0.19
CA ALA A 8 1.55 5.90 -0.21
C ALA A 8 0.66 5.48 0.97
N ALA A 9 -0.29 6.34 1.33
CA ALA A 9 -1.32 6.04 2.30
C ALA A 9 -2.48 5.30 1.61
N GLY A 10 -2.89 4.20 2.18
CA GLY A 10 -3.99 3.39 1.67
C GLY A 10 -3.78 1.92 2.02
N GLY A 11 -4.83 1.13 2.00
CA GLY A 11 -4.73 -0.31 2.21
C GLY A 11 -3.98 -0.99 1.06
N THR A 12 -3.47 -2.19 1.30
CA THR A 12 -2.69 -2.99 0.34
C THR A 12 -3.38 -3.11 -1.02
N SER A 13 -4.70 -3.30 -1.05
CA SER A 13 -5.48 -3.41 -2.30
C SER A 13 -5.38 -2.14 -3.16
N ASN A 14 -5.38 -0.95 -2.55
CA ASN A 14 -5.24 0.31 -3.28
C ASN A 14 -3.81 0.48 -3.84
N LEU A 15 -2.80 0.05 -3.08
CA LEU A 15 -1.41 0.07 -3.53
C LEU A 15 -1.21 -0.86 -4.74
N ILE A 16 -1.76 -2.06 -4.70
CA ILE A 16 -1.72 -3.03 -5.80
C ILE A 16 -2.45 -2.46 -7.03
N ALA A 17 -3.63 -1.87 -6.84
CA ALA A 17 -4.38 -1.26 -7.95
C ALA A 17 -3.61 -0.11 -8.61
N LEU A 18 -2.97 0.76 -7.81
CA LEU A 18 -2.14 1.85 -8.32
C LEU A 18 -0.91 1.30 -9.05
N ARG A 19 -0.22 0.31 -8.48
CA ARG A 19 0.92 -0.35 -9.12
C ARG A 19 0.54 -0.97 -10.47
N ASN A 20 -0.60 -1.66 -10.55
CA ASN A 20 -1.11 -2.21 -11.80
C ASN A 20 -1.42 -1.11 -12.84
N GLY A 21 -1.91 0.04 -12.39
CA GLY A 21 -2.06 1.22 -13.25
C GLY A 21 -0.73 1.72 -13.81
N LEU A 22 0.31 1.80 -12.98
CA LEU A 22 1.67 2.17 -13.39
C LEU A 22 2.27 1.13 -14.35
N LYS A 23 2.03 -0.17 -14.12
CA LYS A 23 2.46 -1.25 -15.03
C LYS A 23 1.87 -1.06 -16.43
N LYS A 24 0.56 -0.85 -16.52
CA LYS A 24 -0.11 -0.56 -17.80
C LYS A 24 0.41 0.70 -18.47
N PHE A 25 0.78 1.72 -17.69
CA PHE A 25 1.40 2.93 -18.22
C PHE A 25 2.75 2.61 -18.88
N LYS A 26 3.60 1.80 -18.27
CA LYS A 26 4.88 1.34 -18.87
C LYS A 26 4.67 0.51 -20.13
N GLU A 27 3.68 -0.38 -20.14
CA GLU A 27 3.33 -1.20 -21.32
C GLU A 27 2.96 -0.35 -22.54
N SER A 28 2.58 0.91 -22.35
CA SER A 28 2.34 1.86 -23.44
C SER A 28 3.63 2.50 -24.02
N GLY A 29 4.82 2.01 -23.64
CA GLY A 29 6.11 2.49 -24.10
C GLY A 29 6.61 3.76 -23.37
N LYS A 30 5.98 4.14 -22.28
CA LYS A 30 6.34 5.32 -21.48
C LYS A 30 7.14 4.92 -20.25
N PHE A 31 7.99 5.84 -19.77
CA PHE A 31 8.86 5.57 -18.63
C PHE A 31 8.34 6.21 -17.33
N ILE A 32 8.79 5.64 -16.22
CA ILE A 32 8.55 6.12 -14.86
C ILE A 32 9.89 6.33 -14.18
N LYS A 33 10.09 7.49 -13.56
CA LYS A 33 11.23 7.74 -12.68
C LYS A 33 10.74 8.06 -11.28
N ALA A 34 11.43 7.58 -10.27
CA ALA A 34 11.10 7.80 -8.87
C ALA A 34 12.25 8.47 -8.12
N TYR A 35 11.90 9.40 -7.23
CA TYR A 35 12.81 10.01 -6.27
C TYR A 35 12.13 10.15 -4.92
N SER A 36 12.86 9.91 -3.85
CA SER A 36 12.40 10.21 -2.48
C SER A 36 13.56 10.59 -1.58
N ASP A 37 13.26 11.43 -0.59
CA ASP A 37 14.18 11.71 0.51
C ASP A 37 14.33 10.49 1.44
N GLY A 38 13.33 9.60 1.44
CA GLY A 38 13.32 8.28 2.07
C GLY A 38 12.07 7.52 1.62
N TYR A 39 12.20 6.23 1.42
CA TYR A 39 11.08 5.37 1.02
C TYR A 39 10.59 4.58 2.24
N THR A 40 9.32 4.75 2.59
CA THR A 40 8.63 3.73 3.40
C THR A 40 8.49 2.44 2.58
N GLN A 41 8.15 1.33 3.22
CA GLN A 41 7.97 0.07 2.50
C GLN A 41 6.87 0.14 1.43
N SER A 42 5.77 0.85 1.71
CA SER A 42 4.69 1.08 0.74
C SER A 42 5.13 1.98 -0.41
N ASP A 43 5.89 3.04 -0.11
CA ASP A 43 6.44 3.92 -1.15
C ASP A 43 7.42 3.16 -2.04
N TYR A 44 8.28 2.33 -1.44
CA TYR A 44 9.23 1.52 -2.19
C TYR A 44 8.53 0.48 -3.06
N PHE A 45 7.48 -0.18 -2.56
CA PHE A 45 6.66 -1.09 -3.34
C PHE A 45 6.12 -0.44 -4.62
N LEU A 46 5.62 0.80 -4.52
CA LEU A 46 5.17 1.54 -5.71
C LEU A 46 6.33 2.04 -6.57
N ALA A 47 7.39 2.56 -5.96
CA ALA A 47 8.55 3.08 -6.68
C ALA A 47 9.33 1.98 -7.41
N SER A 48 9.30 0.74 -6.92
CA SER A 48 10.07 -0.38 -7.49
C SER A 48 9.68 -0.72 -8.93
N ILE A 49 8.51 -0.28 -9.41
CA ILE A 49 8.12 -0.43 -10.81
C ILE A 49 8.79 0.58 -11.75
N ALA A 50 9.39 1.64 -11.21
CA ALA A 50 10.03 2.68 -12.00
C ALA A 50 11.25 2.14 -12.77
N ASP A 51 11.54 2.75 -13.92
CA ASP A 51 12.71 2.44 -14.74
C ASP A 51 14.01 2.93 -14.09
N SER A 52 13.89 3.92 -13.21
CA SER A 52 15.00 4.39 -12.37
C SER A 52 14.48 4.93 -11.05
N ILE A 53 15.13 4.52 -9.97
CA ILE A 53 14.80 4.89 -8.59
C ILE A 53 15.98 5.61 -7.98
N PHE A 54 15.75 6.80 -7.48
CA PHE A 54 16.76 7.62 -6.84
C PHE A 54 16.37 7.92 -5.39
N VAL A 55 17.36 7.97 -4.53
CA VAL A 55 17.19 8.33 -3.12
C VAL A 55 18.13 9.46 -2.73
N HIS A 56 17.70 10.30 -1.78
CA HIS A 56 18.54 11.36 -1.21
C HIS A 56 19.79 10.76 -0.55
N PRO A 57 20.96 11.44 -0.55
CA PRO A 57 22.18 10.94 0.09
C PRO A 57 22.02 10.53 1.58
N GLU A 58 21.21 11.28 2.34
CA GLU A 58 20.87 10.97 3.73
C GLU A 58 19.60 10.10 3.89
N GLY A 59 19.06 9.60 2.77
CA GLY A 59 17.84 8.82 2.75
C GLY A 59 18.05 7.33 3.02
N LEU A 60 16.95 6.62 3.08
CA LEU A 60 16.89 5.19 3.28
C LEU A 60 15.75 4.55 2.46
N VAL A 61 15.78 3.23 2.37
CA VAL A 61 14.67 2.41 1.89
C VAL A 61 14.24 1.50 3.03
N ASP A 62 13.06 1.75 3.59
CA ASP A 62 12.51 0.95 4.68
C ASP A 62 11.94 -0.37 4.13
N PHE A 63 12.84 -1.35 3.92
CA PHE A 63 12.53 -2.66 3.37
C PHE A 63 12.88 -3.74 4.40
N ARG A 64 11.91 -4.18 5.21
CA ARG A 64 12.13 -5.01 6.41
C ARG A 64 11.06 -6.06 6.70
N GLY A 65 10.03 -6.19 5.87
CA GLY A 65 8.95 -7.15 6.08
C GLY A 65 7.74 -6.55 6.81
N LEU A 66 6.83 -7.41 7.24
CA LEU A 66 5.57 -7.05 7.88
C LEU A 66 5.50 -7.57 9.30
N SER A 67 4.88 -6.81 10.19
CA SER A 67 4.59 -7.22 11.56
C SER A 67 3.18 -6.80 11.97
N ALA A 68 2.63 -7.50 12.95
CA ALA A 68 1.38 -7.13 13.60
C ALA A 68 1.53 -7.25 15.11
N GLU A 69 1.14 -6.19 15.82
CA GLU A 69 1.11 -6.17 17.27
C GLU A 69 -0.35 -6.13 17.75
N VAL A 70 -0.64 -6.96 18.75
CA VAL A 70 -1.97 -7.02 19.38
C VAL A 70 -1.80 -6.80 20.87
N MET A 71 -2.41 -5.74 21.39
CA MET A 71 -2.44 -5.47 22.83
C MET A 71 -3.48 -6.34 23.52
N TYR A 72 -3.16 -6.79 24.75
CA TYR A 72 -4.03 -7.62 25.58
C TYR A 72 -4.36 -6.90 26.88
N TYR A 73 -5.64 -6.92 27.25
CA TYR A 73 -6.17 -6.10 28.34
C TYR A 73 -6.72 -6.90 29.53
N LYS A 74 -6.63 -8.24 29.51
CA LYS A 74 -7.17 -9.09 30.58
C LYS A 74 -6.62 -8.70 31.94
N SER A 75 -5.30 -8.66 32.10
CA SER A 75 -4.67 -8.26 33.36
C SER A 75 -5.00 -6.83 33.80
N ALA A 76 -5.24 -5.91 32.86
CA ALA A 76 -5.67 -4.55 33.18
C ALA A 76 -7.11 -4.52 33.68
N GLN A 77 -8.01 -5.33 33.11
CA GLN A 77 -9.39 -5.50 33.55
C GLN A 77 -9.44 -6.04 34.97
N GLU A 78 -8.69 -7.11 35.27
CA GLU A 78 -8.61 -7.71 36.62
C GLU A 78 -8.18 -6.68 37.67
N LYS A 79 -7.19 -5.82 37.34
CA LYS A 79 -6.70 -4.77 38.24
C LYS A 79 -7.69 -3.61 38.42
N SER A 80 -8.51 -3.32 37.42
CA SER A 80 -9.51 -2.24 37.47
C SER A 80 -10.85 -2.67 38.03
N GLY A 81 -11.03 -3.96 38.27
CA GLY A 81 -12.32 -4.51 38.73
C GLY A 81 -13.40 -4.53 37.64
N VAL A 82 -13.02 -4.34 36.37
CA VAL A 82 -13.92 -4.41 35.22
C VAL A 82 -13.78 -5.80 34.57
N THR A 83 -14.89 -6.45 34.26
CA THR A 83 -14.91 -7.73 33.56
C THR A 83 -15.70 -7.58 32.27
N MET A 84 -15.05 -7.94 31.16
CA MET A 84 -15.71 -8.02 29.85
C MET A 84 -16.26 -9.43 29.65
N GLU A 85 -17.58 -9.53 29.53
CA GLU A 85 -18.22 -10.76 29.11
C GLU A 85 -18.28 -10.83 27.59
N VAL A 86 -17.75 -11.94 27.06
CA VAL A 86 -17.66 -12.14 25.61
C VAL A 86 -18.41 -13.40 25.23
N ILE A 87 -19.37 -13.24 24.31
CA ILE A 87 -20.07 -14.35 23.67
C ILE A 87 -19.46 -14.55 22.28
N ARG A 88 -18.74 -15.65 22.08
CA ARG A 88 -18.16 -16.02 20.79
C ARG A 88 -18.36 -17.49 20.48
N GLN A 89 -18.44 -17.82 19.21
CA GLN A 89 -18.46 -19.21 18.74
C GLN A 89 -17.35 -19.44 17.72
N GLY A 90 -16.58 -20.51 17.93
CA GLY A 90 -15.48 -20.93 17.06
C GLY A 90 -14.10 -20.37 17.46
N LYS A 91 -13.06 -21.18 17.16
CA LYS A 91 -11.66 -20.94 17.56
C LYS A 91 -11.04 -19.74 16.86
N TYR A 92 -11.50 -19.44 15.64
CA TYR A 92 -10.94 -18.38 14.79
C TYR A 92 -11.64 -17.03 14.91
N LYS A 93 -12.51 -16.85 15.92
CA LYS A 93 -13.12 -15.55 16.25
C LYS A 93 -12.22 -14.79 17.22
N SER A 94 -11.09 -14.30 16.68
CA SER A 94 -9.99 -13.75 17.48
C SER A 94 -10.12 -12.28 17.86
N ALA A 95 -11.06 -11.52 17.28
CA ALA A 95 -11.24 -10.09 17.54
C ALA A 95 -11.44 -9.72 19.02
N VAL A 96 -11.95 -10.66 19.83
CA VAL A 96 -12.21 -10.46 21.26
C VAL A 96 -11.14 -11.06 22.17
N GLU A 97 -10.13 -11.73 21.65
CA GLU A 97 -9.05 -12.30 22.43
C GLU A 97 -8.30 -11.29 23.32
N PRO A 98 -8.11 -10.03 22.90
CA PRO A 98 -7.51 -9.01 23.74
C PRO A 98 -8.17 -8.84 25.12
N TYR A 99 -9.43 -9.15 25.24
CA TYR A 99 -10.16 -9.05 26.50
C TYR A 99 -10.22 -10.35 27.29
N LEU A 100 -9.94 -11.48 26.66
CA LEU A 100 -10.07 -12.82 27.26
C LEU A 100 -8.75 -13.42 27.72
N PHE A 101 -7.65 -13.03 27.06
CA PHE A 101 -6.33 -13.63 27.25
C PHE A 101 -5.28 -12.57 27.56
N ASP A 102 -4.10 -13.01 28.02
CA ASP A 102 -2.90 -12.18 28.19
C ASP A 102 -1.92 -12.28 27.02
N LYS A 103 -2.20 -13.18 26.09
CA LYS A 103 -1.38 -13.41 24.88
C LYS A 103 -2.22 -14.00 23.76
N MET A 104 -1.70 -13.89 22.55
CA MET A 104 -2.30 -14.41 21.33
C MET A 104 -2.44 -15.94 21.37
N SER A 105 -3.62 -16.44 21.00
CA SER A 105 -3.83 -17.88 20.78
C SER A 105 -3.03 -18.39 19.59
N ASN A 106 -2.83 -19.69 19.51
CA ASN A 106 -2.17 -20.32 18.38
C ASN A 106 -2.98 -20.15 17.08
N GLU A 107 -4.29 -20.26 17.18
CA GLU A 107 -5.22 -20.09 16.06
C GLU A 107 -5.15 -18.67 15.50
N ASN A 108 -5.17 -17.64 16.37
CA ASN A 108 -5.02 -16.26 15.96
C ASN A 108 -3.64 -16.00 15.35
N ARG A 109 -2.58 -16.55 15.93
CA ARG A 109 -1.21 -16.45 15.41
C ARG A 109 -1.11 -17.02 13.99
N ILE A 110 -1.73 -18.17 13.75
CA ILE A 110 -1.77 -18.79 12.42
C ILE A 110 -2.48 -17.89 11.42
N GLN A 111 -3.66 -17.34 11.78
CA GLN A 111 -4.40 -16.44 10.91
C GLN A 111 -3.58 -15.19 10.54
N ILE A 112 -3.05 -14.47 11.55
CA ILE A 112 -2.28 -13.26 11.32
C ILE A 112 -1.03 -13.58 10.48
N LYS A 113 -0.30 -14.65 10.82
CA LYS A 113 0.90 -15.04 10.08
C LYS A 113 0.58 -15.40 8.63
N THR A 114 -0.53 -16.07 8.36
CA THR A 114 -0.95 -16.38 6.99
C THR A 114 -1.21 -15.09 6.21
N ILE A 115 -2.00 -14.17 6.75
CA ILE A 115 -2.29 -12.88 6.11
C ILE A 115 -1.00 -12.09 5.83
N LEU A 116 -0.11 -11.98 6.82
CA LEU A 116 1.15 -11.25 6.65
C LEU A 116 2.05 -11.90 5.60
N ASN A 117 2.12 -13.23 5.58
CA ASN A 117 2.92 -13.96 4.61
C ASN A 117 2.36 -13.80 3.19
N ASP A 118 1.06 -13.87 3.00
CA ASP A 118 0.42 -13.72 1.69
C ASP A 118 0.69 -12.30 1.13
N VAL A 119 0.47 -11.27 1.95
CA VAL A 119 0.76 -9.87 1.56
C VAL A 119 2.25 -9.68 1.27
N TRP A 120 3.14 -10.22 2.11
CA TRP A 120 4.58 -10.09 1.92
C TRP A 120 5.05 -10.81 0.66
N SER A 121 4.57 -12.02 0.40
CA SER A 121 4.94 -12.78 -0.80
C SER A 121 4.55 -12.03 -2.07
N GLU A 122 3.32 -11.51 -2.14
CA GLU A 122 2.86 -10.73 -3.29
C GLU A 122 3.72 -9.47 -3.51
N MET A 123 4.04 -8.75 -2.43
CA MET A 123 4.92 -7.57 -2.52
C MET A 123 6.32 -7.91 -3.03
N VAL A 124 6.91 -8.99 -2.51
CA VAL A 124 8.28 -9.40 -2.88
C VAL A 124 8.33 -9.94 -4.31
N ASP A 125 7.32 -10.71 -4.74
CA ASP A 125 7.20 -11.21 -6.11
C ASP A 125 7.11 -10.05 -7.10
N ASP A 126 6.24 -9.06 -6.84
CA ASP A 126 6.10 -7.86 -7.65
C ASP A 126 7.39 -7.01 -7.72
N ILE A 127 8.12 -6.88 -6.59
CA ILE A 127 9.41 -6.19 -6.56
C ILE A 127 10.46 -6.99 -7.32
N SER A 128 10.48 -8.30 -7.15
CA SER A 128 11.38 -9.21 -7.87
C SER A 128 11.25 -9.06 -9.38
N ASP A 129 10.02 -9.12 -9.88
CA ASP A 129 9.70 -8.95 -11.30
C ASP A 129 10.16 -7.60 -11.85
N SER A 130 9.96 -6.53 -11.07
CA SER A 130 10.28 -5.18 -11.53
C SER A 130 11.75 -4.82 -11.43
N ARG A 131 12.45 -5.34 -10.41
CA ARG A 131 13.86 -5.02 -10.12
C ARG A 131 14.84 -6.07 -10.65
N GLY A 132 14.36 -7.22 -11.09
CA GLY A 132 15.20 -8.35 -11.49
C GLY A 132 16.05 -8.91 -10.35
N ILE A 133 15.56 -8.82 -9.11
CA ILE A 133 16.23 -9.34 -7.92
C ILE A 133 15.47 -10.59 -7.47
N ASP A 134 16.19 -11.70 -7.32
CA ASP A 134 15.59 -12.96 -6.88
C ASP A 134 14.86 -12.83 -5.52
N VAL A 135 13.69 -13.48 -5.40
CA VAL A 135 12.83 -13.45 -4.21
C VAL A 135 13.57 -13.84 -2.93
N LYS A 136 14.41 -14.91 -2.98
CA LYS A 136 15.20 -15.33 -1.82
C LYS A 136 16.20 -14.26 -1.42
N LYS A 137 16.82 -13.61 -2.41
CA LYS A 137 17.74 -12.49 -2.16
C LYS A 137 17.00 -11.30 -1.54
N LEU A 138 15.80 -10.96 -2.02
CA LEU A 138 14.99 -9.88 -1.43
C LEU A 138 14.65 -10.17 0.04
N ASN A 139 14.26 -11.40 0.39
CA ASN A 139 14.02 -11.77 1.77
C ASN A 139 15.29 -11.60 2.64
N VAL A 140 16.44 -12.06 2.17
CA VAL A 140 17.72 -11.85 2.87
C VAL A 140 18.06 -10.35 3.03
N LEU A 141 17.75 -9.53 2.03
CA LEU A 141 17.96 -8.09 2.10
C LEU A 141 17.03 -7.43 3.13
N ALA A 142 15.79 -7.88 3.23
CA ALA A 142 14.84 -7.42 4.26
C ALA A 142 15.31 -7.79 5.66
N ASP A 143 15.70 -9.06 5.88
CA ASP A 143 16.19 -9.57 7.17
C ASP A 143 17.45 -8.80 7.65
N ASN A 144 18.32 -8.39 6.74
CA ASN A 144 19.55 -7.66 7.03
C ASN A 144 19.42 -6.13 7.00
N LEU A 145 18.18 -5.60 6.86
CA LEU A 145 17.92 -4.16 6.75
C LEU A 145 18.83 -3.48 5.70
N ALA A 146 18.92 -4.09 4.53
CA ALA A 146 19.82 -3.65 3.46
C ALA A 146 19.52 -2.25 2.94
N GLY A 147 18.32 -1.75 3.16
CA GLY A 147 17.89 -0.39 2.82
C GLY A 147 18.20 0.68 3.89
N LYS A 148 18.89 0.36 5.00
CA LYS A 148 19.09 1.23 6.16
C LYS A 148 19.76 2.59 5.91
N ASN A 149 20.37 2.77 4.76
CA ASN A 149 20.88 4.05 4.25
C ASN A 149 21.05 3.98 2.73
N ALA A 150 21.22 5.14 2.09
CA ALA A 150 21.31 5.28 0.64
C ALA A 150 22.43 4.42 0.02
N ASN A 151 23.62 4.41 0.62
CA ASN A 151 24.77 3.66 0.09
C ASN A 151 24.52 2.15 0.13
N SER A 152 23.92 1.66 1.20
CA SER A 152 23.54 0.24 1.33
C SER A 152 22.43 -0.12 0.34
N ALA A 153 21.42 0.72 0.20
CA ALA A 153 20.35 0.52 -0.79
C ALA A 153 20.88 0.44 -2.23
N LEU A 154 21.81 1.33 -2.60
CA LEU A 154 22.47 1.32 -3.90
C LEU A 154 23.34 0.07 -4.10
N LYS A 155 24.15 -0.29 -3.11
CA LYS A 155 25.01 -1.50 -3.16
C LYS A 155 24.20 -2.78 -3.40
N HIS A 156 22.99 -2.83 -2.88
CA HIS A 156 22.11 -4.00 -3.01
C HIS A 156 21.08 -3.88 -4.15
N SER A 157 21.22 -2.87 -5.01
CA SER A 157 20.36 -2.63 -6.19
C SER A 157 18.89 -2.37 -5.84
N LEU A 158 18.61 -1.95 -4.60
CA LEU A 158 17.28 -1.49 -4.23
C LEU A 158 16.94 -0.15 -4.89
N VAL A 159 17.96 0.69 -5.13
CA VAL A 159 17.87 1.94 -5.90
C VAL A 159 18.94 1.99 -6.98
N ASP A 160 18.76 2.87 -7.97
CA ASP A 160 19.65 3.01 -9.12
C ASP A 160 20.62 4.19 -8.98
N GLY A 161 20.38 5.07 -8.02
CA GLY A 161 21.28 6.18 -7.78
C GLY A 161 20.97 6.97 -6.50
N ILE A 162 21.99 7.70 -6.07
CA ILE A 162 21.93 8.60 -4.91
C ILE A 162 22.11 10.02 -5.42
N VAL A 163 21.08 10.84 -5.30
CA VAL A 163 21.09 12.22 -5.79
C VAL A 163 20.28 13.13 -4.86
N THR A 164 20.60 14.43 -4.84
CA THR A 164 19.71 15.42 -4.23
C THR A 164 18.51 15.69 -5.14
N GLN A 165 17.42 16.22 -4.59
CA GLN A 165 16.23 16.56 -5.38
C GLN A 165 16.57 17.47 -6.56
N ARG A 166 17.45 18.48 -6.36
CA ARG A 166 17.87 19.36 -7.43
C ARG A 166 18.51 18.60 -8.59
N LYS A 167 19.44 17.69 -8.29
CA LYS A 167 20.09 16.85 -9.32
C LYS A 167 19.09 15.89 -9.99
N TYR A 168 18.09 15.42 -9.29
CA TYR A 168 17.01 14.63 -9.89
C TYR A 168 16.20 15.46 -10.89
N ASP A 169 15.85 16.70 -10.53
CA ASP A 169 15.12 17.60 -11.43
C ASP A 169 15.94 18.00 -12.67
N GLU A 170 17.25 18.19 -12.52
CA GLU A 170 18.19 18.37 -13.63
C GLU A 170 18.17 17.16 -14.58
N LYS A 171 18.24 15.92 -14.02
CA LYS A 171 18.16 14.68 -14.81
C LYS A 171 16.84 14.48 -15.56
N ILE A 172 15.75 14.99 -15.05
CA ILE A 172 14.46 14.94 -15.77
C ILE A 172 14.51 15.91 -16.96
N LYS A 173 15.09 17.11 -16.82
CA LYS A 173 15.26 18.08 -17.89
C LYS A 173 16.23 17.64 -18.97
N GLU A 174 17.23 16.81 -18.63
CA GLU A 174 18.15 16.22 -19.62
C GLU A 174 17.45 15.28 -20.62
N ILE A 175 16.24 14.78 -20.29
CA ILE A 175 15.47 13.91 -21.18
C ILE A 175 14.77 14.74 -22.26
N ASP A 176 14.27 15.90 -21.88
CA ASP A 176 13.61 16.85 -22.74
C ASP A 176 13.73 18.24 -22.08
N GLU A 177 14.42 19.18 -22.75
CA GLU A 177 14.62 20.54 -22.24
C GLU A 177 13.30 21.30 -22.09
N ASP A 178 12.32 20.96 -22.92
CA ASP A 178 10.97 21.58 -22.95
C ASP A 178 9.96 20.83 -22.08
N VAL A 179 10.42 19.94 -21.18
CA VAL A 179 9.52 19.17 -20.32
C VAL A 179 8.66 20.07 -19.44
N GLU A 180 7.35 19.97 -19.59
CA GLU A 180 6.38 20.62 -18.70
C GLU A 180 5.83 19.59 -17.70
N PHE A 181 5.78 20.02 -16.42
CA PHE A 181 5.21 19.20 -15.36
C PHE A 181 3.74 19.55 -15.17
N ILE A 182 2.89 18.53 -15.28
CA ILE A 182 1.49 18.61 -14.92
C ILE A 182 1.26 17.89 -13.59
N SER A 183 0.53 18.52 -12.67
CA SER A 183 0.16 17.86 -11.41
C SER A 183 -0.85 16.74 -11.65
N LEU A 184 -0.87 15.73 -10.78
CA LEU A 184 -1.88 14.66 -10.84
C LEU A 184 -3.31 15.22 -10.78
N ALA A 185 -3.55 16.22 -9.94
CA ALA A 185 -4.86 16.88 -9.83
C ALA A 185 -5.28 17.55 -11.14
N SER A 186 -4.34 18.21 -11.83
CA SER A 186 -4.61 18.81 -13.15
C SER A 186 -4.83 17.74 -14.21
N TYR A 187 -4.06 16.65 -14.18
CA TYR A 187 -4.20 15.55 -15.11
C TYR A 187 -5.55 14.83 -14.99
N LEU A 188 -6.06 14.65 -13.78
CA LEU A 188 -7.37 14.03 -13.54
C LEU A 188 -8.54 14.85 -14.11
N ASN A 189 -8.35 16.15 -14.31
CA ASN A 189 -9.35 17.05 -14.89
C ASN A 189 -9.28 17.11 -16.44
N VAL A 190 -8.33 16.41 -17.07
CA VAL A 190 -8.26 16.35 -18.54
C VAL A 190 -9.43 15.55 -19.07
N PRO A 191 -10.26 16.13 -19.97
CA PRO A 191 -11.39 15.40 -20.53
C PRO A 191 -10.96 14.12 -21.24
N ASN A 192 -11.57 12.99 -20.87
CA ASN A 192 -11.34 11.75 -21.58
C ASN A 192 -11.97 11.84 -22.98
N SER A 193 -11.13 11.98 -24.01
CA SER A 193 -11.57 12.11 -25.40
C SER A 193 -12.26 10.87 -25.99
N LYS A 194 -12.14 9.72 -25.31
CA LYS A 194 -12.75 8.46 -25.73
C LYS A 194 -14.04 8.17 -24.94
N LYS A 195 -15.03 9.05 -25.03
CA LYS A 195 -16.39 8.67 -24.62
C LYS A 195 -16.94 7.69 -25.65
N VAL A 196 -16.86 6.40 -25.34
CA VAL A 196 -17.59 5.37 -26.09
C VAL A 196 -19.09 5.62 -25.84
N LYS A 197 -19.82 6.04 -26.87
CA LYS A 197 -21.27 6.13 -26.79
C LYS A 197 -21.82 4.69 -26.83
N SER A 198 -22.31 4.21 -25.70
CA SER A 198 -23.00 2.93 -25.59
C SER A 198 -24.42 3.16 -25.10
N SER A 199 -25.38 2.41 -25.65
CA SER A 199 -26.73 2.33 -25.13
C SER A 199 -26.80 1.51 -23.83
N ASN A 200 -25.80 0.66 -23.61
CA ASN A 200 -25.71 -0.15 -22.39
C ASN A 200 -25.22 0.68 -21.23
N ARG A 201 -25.82 0.54 -20.07
CA ARG A 201 -25.44 1.20 -18.82
C ARG A 201 -25.05 0.17 -17.79
N ILE A 202 -23.96 0.43 -17.11
CA ILE A 202 -23.52 -0.33 -15.93
C ILE A 202 -23.65 0.62 -14.74
N ALA A 203 -24.45 0.24 -13.76
CA ALA A 203 -24.52 0.95 -12.49
C ALA A 203 -23.53 0.32 -11.52
N VAL A 204 -22.70 1.15 -10.88
CA VAL A 204 -21.78 0.72 -9.81
C VAL A 204 -22.26 1.38 -8.52
N VAL A 205 -22.66 0.55 -7.57
CA VAL A 205 -23.11 0.99 -6.25
C VAL A 205 -22.01 0.70 -5.23
N TYR A 206 -21.48 1.74 -4.62
CA TYR A 206 -20.49 1.63 -3.54
C TYR A 206 -21.19 1.52 -2.20
N ALA A 207 -20.85 0.49 -1.43
CA ALA A 207 -21.33 0.26 -0.08
C ALA A 207 -20.13 0.03 0.83
N GLU A 208 -19.78 1.04 1.62
CA GLU A 208 -18.59 1.06 2.48
C GLU A 208 -19.00 1.38 3.92
N GLY A 209 -18.38 0.70 4.88
CA GLY A 209 -18.59 0.88 6.31
C GLY A 209 -19.49 -0.17 6.96
N PRO A 210 -19.77 -0.03 8.27
CA PRO A 210 -20.67 -0.91 9.02
C PRO A 210 -22.09 -0.90 8.46
N ILE A 211 -22.75 -2.05 8.47
CA ILE A 211 -24.14 -2.20 8.04
C ILE A 211 -25.06 -1.94 9.24
N ILE A 212 -25.98 -0.97 9.09
CA ILE A 212 -26.96 -0.64 10.12
C ILE A 212 -28.39 -0.63 9.55
N TYR A 213 -29.34 -0.72 10.46
CA TYR A 213 -30.76 -0.50 10.12
C TYR A 213 -31.04 1.00 9.95
N GLY A 214 -31.81 1.37 8.92
CA GLY A 214 -32.20 2.76 8.66
C GLY A 214 -31.46 3.43 7.51
N GLU A 215 -31.29 4.75 7.58
CA GLU A 215 -30.81 5.56 6.45
C GLU A 215 -29.26 5.49 6.24
N GLY A 216 -28.49 5.34 7.30
CA GLY A 216 -27.04 5.38 7.24
C GLY A 216 -26.47 6.78 6.95
N SER A 217 -25.17 6.82 6.64
CA SER A 217 -24.43 8.05 6.30
C SER A 217 -23.46 7.77 5.13
N THR A 218 -22.49 8.63 4.93
CA THR A 218 -21.39 8.40 3.98
C THR A 218 -20.41 7.32 4.47
N GLU A 219 -20.36 7.09 5.78
CA GLU A 219 -19.43 6.16 6.42
C GLU A 219 -20.11 4.87 6.91
N VAL A 220 -21.44 4.77 6.73
CA VAL A 220 -22.24 3.66 7.26
C VAL A 220 -23.30 3.24 6.25
N ILE A 221 -23.37 1.96 5.96
CA ILE A 221 -24.33 1.38 5.02
C ILE A 221 -25.70 1.27 5.72
N GLY A 222 -26.64 2.16 5.38
CA GLY A 222 -28.01 2.09 5.83
C GLY A 222 -28.88 1.22 4.93
N SER A 223 -29.60 0.29 5.51
CA SER A 223 -30.50 -0.62 4.76
C SER A 223 -31.53 0.12 3.90
N GLY A 224 -32.12 1.21 4.43
CA GLY A 224 -33.10 2.02 3.70
C GLY A 224 -32.52 2.74 2.49
N LYS A 225 -31.37 3.40 2.65
CA LYS A 225 -30.68 4.10 1.58
C LYS A 225 -30.22 3.14 0.47
N LEU A 226 -29.59 2.00 0.87
CA LEU A 226 -29.09 1.03 -0.10
C LEU A 226 -30.21 0.43 -0.95
N VAL A 227 -31.32 0.04 -0.31
CA VAL A 227 -32.51 -0.49 -1.03
C VAL A 227 -33.09 0.52 -2.02
N ARG A 228 -33.16 1.81 -1.67
CA ARG A 228 -33.64 2.85 -2.61
C ARG A 228 -32.66 3.02 -3.78
N THR A 229 -31.35 3.04 -3.53
CA THR A 229 -30.34 3.15 -4.58
C THR A 229 -30.37 1.97 -5.55
N LEU A 230 -30.66 0.75 -5.07
CA LEU A 230 -30.77 -0.44 -5.92
C LEU A 230 -32.09 -0.50 -6.72
N LYS A 231 -33.11 0.26 -6.31
CA LYS A 231 -34.40 0.32 -6.99
C LYS A 231 -34.51 1.47 -8.00
N SER A 232 -33.63 2.44 -7.94
CA SER A 232 -33.57 3.60 -8.86
C SER A 232 -32.85 3.25 -10.17
#